data_b24751d7df3954ad807b29fc75192096
#
_entry.id   b24751d7df3954ad807b29fc75192096
#
_cell.length_a   1.000
_cell.length_b   1.000
_cell.length_c   1.000
_cell.angle_alpha   90.00
_cell.angle_beta   90.00
_cell.angle_gamma   90.00
#
_symmetry.space_group_name_H-M   'P 1'
#
loop_
_entity.id
_entity.type
_entity.pdbx_description
1 polymer ?
#
loop_
_entity_poly.entity_id
_entity_poly.type
_entity_poly.pdbx_seq_one_letter_code
_entity_poly.pdbx_strand_id
1 'polypeptide(L)'
;MITEVKADILDLINKSSENKALNVFLHQCNAHNNLGKGIAKAISTAYPEVARADNATQAGDRAKLGTYTYARVKDNVVIANAYGQYNYGWLNPLDSNGRQTDYEALRKSLTAIRDDFTGRSTHPVIFYVPKFIGQSNAKGN
;
A
#
# COMPACT_ATOMS: atom_id res chain seq x y z
N MET A 1 13.70 -4.26 13.59
CA MET A 1 12.82 -4.14 14.77
C MET A 1 11.46 -3.61 14.35
N ILE A 2 10.39 -4.21 14.88
CA ILE A 2 9.03 -3.79 14.58
C ILE A 2 8.49 -3.01 15.79
N THR A 3 7.98 -1.81 15.54
CA THR A 3 7.39 -0.97 16.58
C THR A 3 5.93 -0.70 16.22
N GLU A 4 5.01 -0.96 17.14
CA GLU A 4 3.61 -0.61 16.95
C GLU A 4 3.36 0.83 17.38
N VAL A 5 2.60 1.56 16.56
CA VAL A 5 2.21 2.94 16.84
C VAL A 5 0.70 3.05 16.65
N LYS A 6 0.00 3.59 17.66
CA LYS A 6 -1.42 3.93 17.52
C LYS A 6 -1.54 5.38 17.10
N ALA A 7 -1.84 5.60 15.84
CA ALA A 7 -1.99 6.95 15.31
C ALA A 7 -2.79 6.91 14.01
N ASP A 8 -3.41 8.03 13.68
CA ASP A 8 -4.01 8.22 12.37
C ASP A 8 -2.92 8.25 11.31
N ILE A 9 -3.13 7.54 10.20
CA ILE A 9 -2.09 7.42 9.18
C ILE A 9 -1.74 8.77 8.54
N LEU A 10 -2.72 9.66 8.35
CA LEU A 10 -2.46 10.97 7.77
C LEU A 10 -1.62 11.83 8.70
N ASP A 11 -1.86 11.75 10.01
CA ASP A 11 -1.04 12.43 11.00
C ASP A 11 0.38 11.91 11.02
N LEU A 12 0.56 10.58 10.91
CA LEU A 12 1.89 9.97 10.83
C LEU A 12 2.64 10.42 9.58
N ILE A 13 1.96 10.50 8.43
CA ILE A 13 2.56 10.97 7.19
C ILE A 13 3.06 12.40 7.36
N ASN A 14 2.25 13.28 7.93
CA ASN A 14 2.64 14.66 8.17
C ASN A 14 3.82 14.76 9.13
N LYS A 15 3.79 14.00 10.22
CA LYS A 15 4.82 14.06 11.24
C LYS A 15 6.14 13.45 10.77
N SER A 16 6.09 12.40 9.97
CA SER A 16 7.27 11.69 9.49
C SER A 16 8.16 12.57 8.63
N SER A 17 7.59 13.59 7.96
CA SER A 17 8.38 14.49 7.13
C SER A 17 9.45 15.26 7.92
N GLU A 18 9.33 15.30 9.23
CA GLU A 18 10.28 16.02 10.10
C GLU A 18 11.53 15.19 10.43
N ASN A 19 11.52 13.89 10.21
CA ASN A 19 12.71 13.07 10.46
C ASN A 19 13.67 13.07 9.28
N LYS A 20 14.84 12.46 9.45
CA LYS A 20 15.90 12.45 8.43
C LYS A 20 15.94 11.14 7.64
N ALA A 21 14.93 10.31 7.77
CA ALA A 21 14.84 9.05 7.04
C ALA A 21 14.03 9.22 5.76
N LEU A 22 14.13 8.24 4.87
CA LEU A 22 13.12 8.05 3.84
C LEU A 22 11.98 7.26 4.47
N ASN A 23 10.78 7.80 4.45
CA ASN A 23 9.61 7.20 5.05
C ASN A 23 8.72 6.61 3.97
N VAL A 24 8.49 5.31 4.00
CA VAL A 24 7.68 4.59 3.02
C VAL A 24 6.44 4.03 3.70
N PHE A 25 5.29 4.58 3.34
CA PHE A 25 3.99 4.12 3.85
C PHE A 25 3.39 3.17 2.82
N LEU A 26 2.94 2.00 3.29
CA LEU A 26 2.38 0.98 2.43
C LEU A 26 0.90 0.79 2.74
N HIS A 27 0.10 0.55 1.71
CA HIS A 27 -1.26 0.09 1.88
C HIS A 27 -1.61 -0.91 0.78
N GLN A 28 -2.54 -1.82 1.08
CA GLN A 28 -2.96 -2.82 0.11
C GLN A 28 -3.98 -2.22 -0.85
N CYS A 29 -3.81 -2.52 -2.13
CA CYS A 29 -4.71 -2.08 -3.19
C CYS A 29 -5.20 -3.27 -4.01
N ASN A 30 -6.35 -3.09 -4.68
CA ASN A 30 -6.88 -4.05 -5.63
C ASN A 30 -6.36 -3.76 -7.04
N ALA A 31 -6.58 -4.71 -7.96
CA ALA A 31 -6.07 -4.61 -9.32
C ALA A 31 -6.97 -3.77 -10.26
N HIS A 32 -8.08 -3.21 -9.77
CA HIS A 32 -9.08 -2.54 -10.61
C HIS A 32 -9.02 -1.01 -10.55
N ASN A 33 -7.93 -0.44 -10.02
CA ASN A 33 -7.75 1.00 -9.91
C ASN A 33 -8.86 1.66 -9.09
N ASN A 34 -9.26 1.01 -8.00
CA ASN A 34 -10.34 1.48 -7.14
C ASN A 34 -9.83 1.68 -5.71
N LEU A 35 -9.62 2.93 -5.31
CA LEU A 35 -9.17 3.33 -3.98
C LEU A 35 -10.35 3.94 -3.18
N GLY A 36 -11.52 3.34 -3.29
CA GLY A 36 -12.77 3.95 -2.84
C GLY A 36 -13.16 3.73 -1.38
N LYS A 37 -12.37 2.99 -0.59
CA LYS A 37 -12.74 2.67 0.80
C LYS A 37 -11.55 2.67 1.75
N GLY A 38 -11.84 2.91 3.03
CA GLY A 38 -10.90 2.76 4.14
C GLY A 38 -9.67 3.62 4.01
N ILE A 39 -8.52 3.06 4.37
CA ILE A 39 -7.23 3.74 4.34
C ILE A 39 -6.90 4.23 2.92
N ALA A 40 -7.19 3.43 1.90
CA ALA A 40 -6.91 3.81 0.52
C ALA A 40 -7.65 5.08 0.11
N LYS A 41 -8.93 5.19 0.50
CA LYS A 41 -9.73 6.40 0.22
C LYS A 41 -9.17 7.61 0.96
N ALA A 42 -8.85 7.47 2.23
CA ALA A 42 -8.30 8.56 3.03
C ALA A 42 -6.97 9.07 2.44
N ILE A 43 -6.07 8.16 2.09
CA ILE A 43 -4.78 8.49 1.51
C ILE A 43 -4.95 9.17 0.15
N SER A 44 -5.75 8.60 -0.74
CA SER A 44 -5.91 9.13 -2.10
C SER A 44 -6.63 10.48 -2.12
N THR A 45 -7.50 10.74 -1.14
CA THR A 45 -8.16 12.04 -0.99
C THR A 45 -7.15 13.10 -0.55
N ALA A 46 -6.31 12.79 0.43
CA ALA A 46 -5.30 13.71 0.93
C ALA A 46 -4.14 13.91 -0.05
N TYR A 47 -3.77 12.85 -0.78
CA TYR A 47 -2.65 12.85 -1.72
C TYR A 47 -3.10 12.29 -3.08
N PRO A 48 -3.69 13.13 -3.95
CA PRO A 48 -4.20 12.65 -5.26
C PRO A 48 -3.14 12.01 -6.15
N GLU A 49 -1.87 12.32 -5.97
CA GLU A 49 -0.77 11.69 -6.72
C GLU A 49 -0.70 10.18 -6.49
N VAL A 50 -1.18 9.69 -5.35
CA VAL A 50 -1.26 8.25 -5.06
C VAL A 50 -2.26 7.59 -6.00
N ALA A 51 -3.42 8.21 -6.20
CA ALA A 51 -4.43 7.71 -7.14
C ALA A 51 -3.94 7.81 -8.59
N ARG A 52 -3.20 8.86 -8.94
CA ARG A 52 -2.63 8.99 -10.28
C ARG A 52 -1.64 7.86 -10.58
N ALA A 53 -0.80 7.49 -9.60
CA ALA A 53 0.12 6.37 -9.77
C ALA A 53 -0.63 5.05 -10.00
N ASP A 54 -1.70 4.83 -9.27
CA ASP A 54 -2.55 3.65 -9.44
C ASP A 54 -3.24 3.66 -10.81
N ASN A 55 -3.81 4.79 -11.20
CA ASN A 55 -4.54 4.93 -12.46
C ASN A 55 -3.63 4.86 -13.69
N ALA A 56 -2.32 4.98 -13.52
CA ALA A 56 -1.37 4.78 -14.62
C ALA A 56 -1.18 3.31 -14.98
N THR A 57 -1.72 2.38 -14.20
CA THR A 57 -1.65 0.94 -14.47
C THR A 57 -2.93 0.46 -15.16
N GLN A 58 -2.85 -0.71 -15.80
CA GLN A 58 -4.00 -1.31 -16.48
C GLN A 58 -4.97 -1.90 -15.44
N ALA A 59 -6.18 -1.36 -15.40
CA ALA A 59 -7.24 -1.87 -14.51
C ALA A 59 -7.59 -3.31 -14.86
N GLY A 60 -7.72 -4.15 -13.84
CA GLY A 60 -8.13 -5.55 -14.03
C GLY A 60 -7.04 -6.49 -14.52
N ASP A 61 -5.82 -6.01 -14.68
CA ASP A 61 -4.71 -6.85 -15.09
C ASP A 61 -4.19 -7.71 -13.94
N ARG A 62 -4.29 -9.02 -14.06
CA ARG A 62 -3.83 -9.95 -13.04
C ARG A 62 -2.32 -9.89 -12.83
N ALA A 63 -1.56 -9.42 -13.83
CA ALA A 63 -0.12 -9.26 -13.69
C ALA A 63 0.26 -8.19 -12.67
N LYS A 64 -0.69 -7.34 -12.23
CA LYS A 64 -0.45 -6.37 -11.14
C LYS A 64 -0.23 -7.07 -9.81
N LEU A 65 -0.84 -8.24 -9.60
CA LEU A 65 -0.70 -8.96 -8.32
C LEU A 65 0.77 -9.23 -8.03
N GLY A 66 1.20 -8.85 -6.83
CA GLY A 66 2.58 -8.99 -6.41
C GLY A 66 3.50 -7.84 -6.82
N THR A 67 2.97 -6.85 -7.54
CA THR A 67 3.70 -5.63 -7.89
C THR A 67 3.26 -4.46 -7.01
N TYR A 68 3.82 -3.27 -7.26
CA TYR A 68 3.41 -2.06 -6.58
C TYR A 68 3.61 -0.85 -7.48
N THR A 69 2.91 0.23 -7.14
CA THR A 69 3.19 1.57 -7.66
C THR A 69 3.43 2.48 -6.47
N TYR A 70 3.94 3.68 -6.70
CA TYR A 70 4.19 4.60 -5.60
C TYR A 70 4.11 6.05 -6.05
N ALA A 71 3.96 6.93 -5.08
CA ALA A 71 4.02 8.38 -5.29
C ALA A 71 4.84 9.02 -4.18
N ARG A 72 5.73 9.94 -4.53
CA ARG A 72 6.43 10.78 -3.55
C ARG A 72 5.50 11.94 -3.21
N VAL A 73 5.08 12.01 -1.96
CA VAL A 73 4.13 13.04 -1.50
C VAL A 73 4.80 14.17 -0.73
N LYS A 74 6.00 13.95 -0.22
CA LYS A 74 6.88 14.96 0.40
C LYS A 74 8.31 14.58 0.06
N ASP A 75 9.26 15.46 0.34
CA ASP A 75 10.67 15.23 -0.01
C ASP A 75 11.21 13.88 0.48
N ASN A 76 10.81 13.48 1.67
CA ASN A 76 11.28 12.25 2.30
C ASN A 76 10.13 11.29 2.64
N VAL A 77 8.98 11.40 1.97
CA VAL A 77 7.83 10.55 2.21
C VAL A 77 7.28 10.01 0.90
N VAL A 78 7.17 8.68 0.85
CA VAL A 78 6.63 7.93 -0.28
C VAL A 78 5.45 7.10 0.21
N ILE A 79 4.40 7.02 -0.60
CA ILE A 79 3.28 6.13 -0.35
C ILE A 79 3.24 5.08 -1.46
N ALA A 80 3.26 3.81 -1.08
CA ALA A 80 3.29 2.69 -2.00
C ALA A 80 1.94 1.95 -2.02
N ASN A 81 1.44 1.70 -3.22
CA ASN A 81 0.23 0.93 -3.47
C ASN A 81 0.64 -0.53 -3.72
N ALA A 82 0.45 -1.40 -2.73
CA ALA A 82 0.84 -2.80 -2.83
C ALA A 82 -0.34 -3.63 -3.33
N TYR A 83 -0.17 -4.28 -4.47
CA TYR A 83 -1.27 -5.02 -5.11
C TYR A 83 -1.36 -6.44 -4.55
N GLY A 84 -2.05 -6.56 -3.42
CA GLY A 84 -2.23 -7.81 -2.70
C GLY A 84 -3.62 -8.41 -2.84
N GLN A 85 -4.49 -7.86 -3.69
CA GLN A 85 -5.80 -8.42 -3.97
C GLN A 85 -6.22 -8.10 -5.39
N TYR A 86 -6.98 -9.02 -6.01
CA TYR A 86 -7.45 -8.78 -7.36
C TYR A 86 -8.75 -7.95 -7.36
N ASN A 87 -9.77 -8.40 -6.65
CA ASN A 87 -11.09 -7.77 -6.59
C ASN A 87 -11.22 -6.86 -5.36
N TYR A 88 -12.33 -6.14 -5.28
CA TYR A 88 -12.68 -5.27 -4.17
C TYR A 88 -14.17 -5.46 -3.81
N GLY A 89 -14.53 -5.08 -2.56
CA GLY A 89 -15.90 -5.13 -2.09
C GLY A 89 -16.48 -6.54 -2.17
N TRP A 90 -17.63 -6.65 -2.81
CA TRP A 90 -18.36 -7.91 -2.95
C TRP A 90 -18.10 -8.61 -4.28
N LEU A 91 -17.12 -8.15 -5.07
CA LEU A 91 -16.80 -8.77 -6.35
C LEU A 91 -16.23 -10.16 -6.17
N ASN A 92 -16.61 -11.03 -7.06
CA ASN A 92 -16.14 -12.41 -7.11
C ASN A 92 -15.20 -12.62 -8.29
N PRO A 93 -14.36 -13.66 -8.28
CA PRO A 93 -14.29 -14.68 -7.26
C PRO A 93 -13.44 -14.28 -6.05
N LEU A 94 -13.76 -14.82 -4.88
CA LEU A 94 -12.89 -14.85 -3.72
C LEU A 94 -11.88 -16.00 -3.90
N ASP A 95 -10.84 -16.03 -3.06
CA ASP A 95 -9.94 -17.17 -3.05
C ASP A 95 -10.65 -18.40 -2.46
N SER A 96 -9.97 -19.56 -2.47
CA SER A 96 -10.54 -20.81 -1.97
C SER A 96 -10.91 -20.78 -0.49
N ASN A 97 -10.39 -19.79 0.26
CA ASN A 97 -10.68 -19.59 1.68
C ASN A 97 -11.68 -18.47 1.92
N GLY A 98 -12.33 -17.96 0.88
CA GLY A 98 -13.31 -16.89 0.99
C GLY A 98 -12.71 -15.51 1.21
N ARG A 99 -11.45 -15.29 0.85
CA ARG A 99 -10.74 -14.02 1.05
C ARG A 99 -10.50 -13.33 -0.28
N GLN A 100 -10.46 -12.01 -0.25
CA GLN A 100 -10.03 -11.22 -1.41
C GLN A 100 -8.51 -11.02 -1.42
N THR A 101 -7.88 -11.01 -0.24
CA THR A 101 -6.43 -10.86 -0.13
C THR A 101 -5.72 -12.10 -0.64
N ASP A 102 -4.82 -11.90 -1.59
CA ASP A 102 -3.87 -12.92 -2.04
C ASP A 102 -2.59 -12.73 -1.22
N TYR A 103 -2.39 -13.55 -0.21
CA TYR A 103 -1.26 -13.39 0.71
C TYR A 103 0.09 -13.60 0.04
N GLU A 104 0.15 -14.45 -0.97
CA GLU A 104 1.40 -14.64 -1.73
C GLU A 104 1.74 -13.38 -2.54
N ALA A 105 0.73 -12.80 -3.20
CA ALA A 105 0.91 -11.56 -3.95
C ALA A 105 1.29 -10.41 -3.01
N LEU A 106 0.60 -10.29 -1.86
CA LEU A 106 0.91 -9.26 -0.88
C LEU A 106 2.36 -9.38 -0.39
N ARG A 107 2.81 -10.59 -0.08
CA ARG A 107 4.19 -10.82 0.35
C ARG A 107 5.19 -10.42 -0.73
N LYS A 108 4.92 -10.75 -2.00
CA LYS A 108 5.77 -10.34 -3.12
C LYS A 108 5.86 -8.83 -3.24
N SER A 109 4.72 -8.14 -3.15
CA SER A 109 4.68 -6.67 -3.22
C SER A 109 5.50 -6.05 -2.09
N LEU A 110 5.30 -6.51 -0.86
CA LEU A 110 6.01 -5.97 0.31
C LEU A 110 7.51 -6.22 0.22
N THR A 111 7.91 -7.39 -0.26
CA THR A 111 9.33 -7.73 -0.46
C THR A 111 9.96 -6.82 -1.51
N ALA A 112 9.27 -6.61 -2.64
CA ALA A 112 9.76 -5.73 -3.70
C ALA A 112 9.92 -4.30 -3.21
N ILE A 113 8.94 -3.78 -2.47
CA ILE A 113 9.00 -2.43 -1.89
C ILE A 113 10.20 -2.31 -0.96
N ARG A 114 10.37 -3.26 -0.04
CA ARG A 114 11.49 -3.27 0.90
C ARG A 114 12.83 -3.24 0.16
N ASP A 115 13.01 -4.14 -0.79
CA ASP A 115 14.28 -4.29 -1.48
C ASP A 115 14.59 -3.08 -2.37
N ASP A 116 13.60 -2.60 -3.11
CA ASP A 116 13.79 -1.48 -4.03
C ASP A 116 14.13 -0.18 -3.28
N PHE A 117 13.38 0.15 -2.24
CA PHE A 117 13.61 1.41 -1.53
C PHE A 117 14.86 1.36 -0.66
N THR A 118 15.15 0.23 -0.04
CA THR A 118 16.40 0.06 0.71
C THR A 118 17.60 0.18 -0.22
N GLY A 119 17.52 -0.40 -1.42
CA GLY A 119 18.63 -0.37 -2.39
C GLY A 119 18.87 1.00 -3.03
N ARG A 120 17.83 1.84 -3.13
CA ARG A 120 17.94 3.16 -3.76
C ARG A 120 18.31 4.28 -2.81
N SER A 121 18.06 4.10 -1.52
CA SER A 121 18.19 5.18 -0.55
C SER A 121 19.60 5.29 -0.02
N THR A 122 20.11 6.53 0.08
CA THR A 122 21.35 6.85 0.78
C THR A 122 21.09 7.18 2.26
N HIS A 123 19.81 7.21 2.67
CA HIS A 123 19.40 7.50 4.04
C HIS A 123 18.76 6.25 4.64
N PRO A 124 18.67 6.16 5.97
CA PRO A 124 17.88 5.11 6.60
C PRO A 124 16.44 5.12 6.05
N VAL A 125 15.83 3.94 5.92
CA VAL A 125 14.46 3.81 5.42
C VAL A 125 13.58 3.27 6.55
N ILE A 126 12.45 3.93 6.77
CA ILE A 126 11.44 3.48 7.72
C ILE A 126 10.21 3.07 6.93
N PHE A 127 9.76 1.84 7.14
CA PHE A 127 8.55 1.32 6.50
C PHE A 127 7.39 1.33 7.49
N TYR A 128 6.27 1.92 7.08
CA TYR A 128 5.05 1.98 7.88
C TYR A 128 4.01 1.07 7.23
N VAL A 129 3.60 0.05 7.96
CA VAL A 129 2.66 -0.96 7.47
C VAL A 129 1.43 -0.93 8.37
N PRO A 130 0.22 -0.76 7.80
CA PRO A 130 -0.99 -0.80 8.62
C PRO A 130 -1.09 -2.13 9.35
N LYS A 131 -1.44 -2.08 10.65
CA LYS A 131 -1.76 -3.29 11.39
C LYS A 131 -2.94 -3.97 10.71
N PHE A 132 -2.92 -5.29 10.61
CA PHE A 132 -3.94 -6.07 9.91
C PHE A 132 -4.04 -5.77 8.41
N ILE A 133 -2.92 -5.37 7.78
CA ILE A 133 -2.90 -5.22 6.33
C ILE A 133 -3.40 -6.50 5.67
N GLY A 134 -4.27 -6.37 4.67
CA GLY A 134 -4.86 -7.51 3.98
C GLY A 134 -6.10 -8.08 4.66
N GLN A 135 -6.54 -7.54 5.80
CA GLN A 135 -7.70 -8.07 6.53
C GLN A 135 -8.91 -7.16 6.44
N SER A 136 -8.75 -5.87 6.74
CA SER A 136 -9.85 -4.92 6.69
C SER A 136 -10.27 -4.69 5.23
N ASN A 137 -11.56 -4.71 4.97
CA ASN A 137 -12.16 -4.52 3.63
C ASN A 137 -11.77 -5.58 2.60
N ALA A 138 -10.68 -6.30 2.79
CA ALA A 138 -10.25 -7.37 1.88
C ALA A 138 -10.68 -8.76 2.40
N LYS A 139 -11.31 -8.82 3.55
CA LYS A 139 -11.75 -10.07 4.21
C LYS A 139 -10.62 -11.08 4.34
N GLY A 140 -9.43 -10.61 4.64
CA GLY A 140 -8.31 -11.46 5.00
C GLY A 140 -8.38 -11.88 6.46
N ASN A 141 -7.59 -12.85 6.82
CA ASN A 141 -7.53 -13.34 8.20
C ASN A 141 -6.59 -12.52 9.05
#